data_bed42022d1d30900ad2f7391b2ff29ce
#
_entry.id   bed42022d1d30900ad2f7391b2ff29ce
#
_cell.length_a   1.000
_cell.length_b   1.000
_cell.length_c   1.000
_cell.angle_alpha   90.00
_cell.angle_beta   90.00
_cell.angle_gamma   90.00
#
_symmetry.space_group_name_H-M   'P 1'
#
loop_
_entity.id
_entity.type
_entity.pdbx_description
1 polymer ?
#
loop_
_entity_poly.entity_id
_entity_poly.type
_entity_poly.pdbx_seq_one_letter_code
_entity_poly.pdbx_strand_id
1 'polypeptide(L)'
;MRQERITETVSERSPLKKTKAYRQEMKNGAGLGKDCAVLCAGLKTSGADQDIVVSKWIGLEGTARLAGENYERLRERFPARMIEEAAAFDRYLSVIPEAATAMKSGVCGIQAVSRGGIFAGLWEMAEEAGVGLEADLRKIPVRQETIEICEFFGENPYELLSGGCLIMTASDGNALVTALLREGIPAVVIGRTTRGNDRVLYNEGRKQFLNKPRW
;
A
#
# COMPACT_ATOMS: atom_id res chain seq x y z
N MET A 1 -28.11 9.93 41.91
CA MET A 1 -28.26 10.69 40.65
C MET A 1 -26.88 11.02 40.08
N ARG A 2 -26.29 10.15 39.29
CA ARG A 2 -25.10 10.36 38.38
C ARG A 2 -24.61 9.02 37.85
N GLN A 3 -25.42 8.36 37.00
CA GLN A 3 -24.98 7.14 36.30
C GLN A 3 -25.65 6.96 34.93
N GLU A 4 -26.08 8.04 34.30
CA GLU A 4 -26.70 7.96 32.96
C GLU A 4 -26.11 8.97 31.98
N ARG A 5 -24.84 8.87 31.65
CA ARG A 5 -24.28 9.64 30.52
C ARG A 5 -23.00 9.06 29.90
N ILE A 6 -22.82 7.74 29.91
CA ILE A 6 -21.65 7.11 29.24
C ILE A 6 -22.07 6.09 28.16
N THR A 7 -23.36 5.88 27.89
CA THR A 7 -23.82 4.83 26.95
C THR A 7 -24.24 5.32 25.56
N GLU A 8 -24.08 6.60 25.22
CA GLU A 8 -24.58 7.11 23.92
C GLU A 8 -23.54 7.46 22.85
N THR A 9 -22.24 7.24 23.10
CA THR A 9 -21.20 7.62 22.13
C THR A 9 -20.51 6.47 21.41
N VAL A 10 -20.91 5.23 21.61
CA VAL A 10 -20.30 4.05 20.96
C VAL A 10 -21.14 3.48 19.82
N SER A 11 -22.41 3.87 19.70
CA SER A 11 -23.35 3.27 18.72
C SER A 11 -23.34 3.87 17.30
N GLU A 12 -22.65 4.99 17.04
CA GLU A 12 -22.70 5.65 15.72
C GLU A 12 -21.54 5.37 14.76
N ARG A 13 -20.61 4.48 15.13
CA ARG A 13 -19.49 4.11 14.24
C ARG A 13 -19.66 2.70 13.66
N SER A 14 -20.77 2.47 12.96
CA SER A 14 -20.95 1.23 12.18
C SER A 14 -19.91 1.17 11.05
N PRO A 15 -19.17 0.05 10.89
CA PRO A 15 -18.21 -0.15 9.79
C PRO A 15 -18.82 0.08 8.40
N LEU A 16 -20.11 -0.19 8.23
CA LEU A 16 -20.87 -0.05 6.99
C LEU A 16 -21.13 1.42 6.55
N LYS A 17 -21.22 2.37 7.50
CA LYS A 17 -21.36 3.80 7.15
C LYS A 17 -20.04 4.39 6.67
N LYS A 18 -18.91 3.95 7.25
CA LYS A 18 -17.56 4.34 6.79
C LYS A 18 -17.29 3.84 5.38
N THR A 19 -17.71 2.63 5.01
CA THR A 19 -17.48 2.05 3.68
C THR A 19 -18.21 2.83 2.57
N LYS A 20 -19.42 3.35 2.81
CA LYS A 20 -20.18 4.15 1.82
C LYS A 20 -19.57 5.54 1.60
N ALA A 21 -19.22 6.25 2.66
CA ALA A 21 -18.53 7.55 2.57
C ALA A 21 -17.15 7.37 1.91
N TYR A 22 -16.41 6.36 2.29
CA TYR A 22 -15.13 5.98 1.72
C TYR A 22 -15.23 5.64 0.23
N ARG A 23 -16.24 4.85 -0.20
CA ARG A 23 -16.51 4.57 -1.63
C ARG A 23 -16.87 5.82 -2.44
N GLN A 24 -17.49 6.80 -1.82
CA GLN A 24 -17.82 8.06 -2.49
C GLN A 24 -16.56 8.95 -2.66
N GLU A 25 -15.70 9.00 -1.66
CA GLU A 25 -14.41 9.71 -1.72
C GLU A 25 -13.43 9.03 -2.67
N MET A 26 -13.41 7.68 -2.71
CA MET A 26 -12.63 6.89 -3.67
C MET A 26 -13.03 7.13 -5.12
N LYS A 27 -14.33 7.31 -5.40
CA LYS A 27 -14.82 7.70 -6.75
C LYS A 27 -14.29 9.05 -7.20
N ASN A 28 -13.94 9.92 -6.27
CA ASN A 28 -13.41 11.27 -6.53
C ASN A 28 -11.86 11.31 -6.53
N GLY A 29 -11.16 10.18 -6.33
CA GLY A 29 -9.70 10.09 -6.42
C GLY A 29 -8.91 10.88 -5.37
N ALA A 30 -9.54 11.32 -4.27
CA ALA A 30 -8.99 12.36 -3.39
C ALA A 30 -8.78 11.96 -1.92
N GLY A 31 -9.25 10.77 -1.47
CA GLY A 31 -9.43 10.54 -0.03
C GLY A 31 -8.18 10.10 0.74
N LEU A 32 -7.51 9.06 0.31
CA LEU A 32 -6.45 8.40 1.08
C LEU A 32 -5.13 9.17 1.13
N GLY A 33 -4.77 9.83 0.03
CA GLY A 33 -3.54 10.61 -0.02
C GLY A 33 -3.55 11.81 0.93
N LYS A 34 -4.69 12.44 1.16
CA LYS A 34 -4.82 13.61 2.03
C LYS A 34 -4.70 13.25 3.51
N ASP A 35 -5.35 12.16 3.94
CA ASP A 35 -5.30 11.73 5.35
C ASP A 35 -3.89 11.24 5.73
N CYS A 36 -3.23 10.50 4.83
CA CYS A 36 -1.84 10.10 5.02
C CYS A 36 -0.91 11.32 4.98
N ALA A 37 -1.09 12.25 4.05
CA ALA A 37 -0.28 13.47 3.97
C ALA A 37 -0.40 14.34 5.23
N VAL A 38 -1.59 14.44 5.83
CA VAL A 38 -1.81 15.16 7.10
C VAL A 38 -1.09 14.46 8.26
N LEU A 39 -1.16 13.12 8.32
CA LEU A 39 -0.46 12.34 9.36
C LEU A 39 1.05 12.41 9.22
N CYS A 40 1.56 12.50 7.99
CA CYS A 40 2.99 12.52 7.68
C CYS A 40 3.57 13.93 7.59
N ALA A 41 2.76 14.97 7.80
CA ALA A 41 3.23 16.34 7.82
C ALA A 41 4.33 16.55 8.87
N GLY A 42 5.54 16.90 8.43
CA GLY A 42 6.70 17.10 9.29
C GLY A 42 7.67 15.91 9.35
N LEU A 43 7.44 14.81 8.64
CA LEU A 43 8.47 13.81 8.41
C LEU A 43 9.61 14.38 7.57
N LYS A 44 10.82 13.97 7.91
CA LYS A 44 11.99 14.23 7.06
C LYS A 44 11.81 13.43 5.77
N THR A 45 12.25 13.98 4.66
CA THR A 45 12.34 13.26 3.40
C THR A 45 13.24 12.03 3.58
N SER A 46 12.93 10.93 2.90
CA SER A 46 13.82 9.76 2.84
C SER A 46 15.26 10.17 2.54
N GLY A 47 16.22 9.51 3.15
CA GLY A 47 17.65 9.74 2.91
C GLY A 47 18.30 8.53 2.25
N ALA A 48 19.59 8.63 1.93
CA ALA A 48 20.37 7.47 1.49
C ALA A 48 20.65 6.49 2.64
N ASP A 49 20.97 5.25 2.28
CA ASP A 49 21.33 4.16 3.21
C ASP A 49 20.23 3.77 4.21
N GLN A 50 18.95 3.96 3.83
CA GLN A 50 17.77 3.55 4.60
C GLN A 50 17.14 2.30 4.01
N ASP A 51 16.58 1.43 4.86
CA ASP A 51 15.80 0.29 4.42
C ASP A 51 14.44 0.77 3.87
N ILE A 52 13.98 0.11 2.80
CA ILE A 52 12.66 0.33 2.19
C ILE A 52 11.72 -0.76 2.67
N VAL A 53 10.66 -0.36 3.35
CA VAL A 53 9.64 -1.26 3.91
C VAL A 53 8.32 -1.05 3.18
N VAL A 54 7.63 -2.14 2.83
CA VAL A 54 6.28 -2.11 2.26
C VAL A 54 5.31 -2.75 3.23
N SER A 55 4.18 -2.09 3.50
CA SER A 55 3.10 -2.65 4.32
C SER A 55 2.06 -3.37 3.48
N LYS A 56 1.46 -4.42 4.04
CA LYS A 56 0.41 -5.27 3.44
C LYS A 56 0.80 -5.81 2.06
N TRP A 57 -0.02 -5.61 1.06
CA TRP A 57 0.14 -6.17 -0.29
C TRP A 57 -0.09 -5.09 -1.34
N ILE A 58 0.59 -5.21 -2.47
CA ILE A 58 0.36 -4.33 -3.63
C ILE A 58 -0.90 -4.75 -4.38
N GLY A 59 -1.45 -3.84 -5.20
CA GLY A 59 -2.55 -4.11 -6.12
C GLY A 59 -3.92 -4.32 -5.47
N LEU A 60 -4.08 -4.12 -4.15
CA LEU A 60 -5.33 -4.40 -3.44
C LEU A 60 -6.54 -3.67 -4.04
N GLU A 61 -6.42 -2.36 -4.25
CA GLU A 61 -7.49 -1.53 -4.79
C GLU A 61 -7.85 -1.91 -6.23
N GLY A 62 -6.85 -2.08 -7.08
CA GLY A 62 -7.05 -2.48 -8.47
C GLY A 62 -7.66 -3.87 -8.59
N THR A 63 -7.22 -4.81 -7.75
CA THR A 63 -7.78 -6.16 -7.69
C THR A 63 -9.25 -6.16 -7.26
N ALA A 64 -9.57 -5.43 -6.18
CA ALA A 64 -10.95 -5.32 -5.71
C ALA A 64 -11.87 -4.74 -6.79
N ARG A 65 -11.39 -3.72 -7.49
CA ARG A 65 -12.12 -3.08 -8.59
C ARG A 65 -12.30 -4.04 -9.76
N LEU A 66 -11.25 -4.67 -10.26
CA LEU A 66 -11.32 -5.61 -11.38
C LEU A 66 -12.25 -6.79 -11.07
N ALA A 67 -12.15 -7.36 -9.84
CA ALA A 67 -13.00 -8.45 -9.40
C ALA A 67 -14.47 -8.05 -9.30
N GLY A 68 -14.76 -6.86 -8.74
CA GLY A 68 -16.14 -6.38 -8.58
C GLY A 68 -16.81 -5.97 -9.89
N GLU A 69 -16.04 -5.37 -10.82
CA GLU A 69 -16.56 -4.91 -12.12
C GLU A 69 -16.70 -6.06 -13.15
N ASN A 70 -15.96 -7.17 -12.99
CA ASN A 70 -15.88 -8.25 -13.99
C ASN A 70 -16.24 -9.62 -13.41
N TYR A 71 -17.11 -9.70 -12.43
CA TYR A 71 -17.43 -10.91 -11.71
C TYR A 71 -17.82 -12.07 -12.66
N GLU A 72 -18.80 -11.87 -13.54
CA GLU A 72 -19.28 -12.91 -14.46
C GLU A 72 -18.19 -13.41 -15.42
N ARG A 73 -17.37 -12.51 -15.94
CA ARG A 73 -16.26 -12.87 -16.83
C ARG A 73 -15.18 -13.69 -16.11
N LEU A 74 -14.89 -13.35 -14.86
CA LEU A 74 -13.93 -14.08 -14.02
C LEU A 74 -14.46 -15.46 -13.62
N ARG A 75 -15.80 -15.62 -13.49
CA ARG A 75 -16.45 -16.90 -13.20
C ARG A 75 -16.24 -17.96 -14.28
N GLU A 76 -15.89 -17.60 -15.47
CA GLU A 76 -15.55 -18.53 -16.55
C GLU A 76 -14.25 -19.30 -16.24
N ARG A 77 -13.34 -18.73 -15.43
CA ARG A 77 -12.03 -19.34 -15.12
C ARG A 77 -11.82 -19.63 -13.64
N PHE A 78 -12.39 -18.85 -12.74
CA PHE A 78 -12.09 -18.90 -11.32
C PHE A 78 -13.30 -19.27 -10.46
N PRO A 79 -13.07 -19.93 -9.28
CA PRO A 79 -14.13 -20.20 -8.31
C PRO A 79 -14.74 -18.89 -7.76
N ALA A 80 -16.06 -18.88 -7.50
CA ALA A 80 -16.77 -17.73 -6.93
C ALA A 80 -16.09 -17.18 -5.68
N ARG A 81 -15.69 -18.05 -4.76
CA ARG A 81 -15.04 -17.67 -3.50
C ARG A 81 -13.79 -16.85 -3.70
N MET A 82 -12.94 -17.21 -4.68
CA MET A 82 -11.71 -16.44 -4.99
C MET A 82 -12.05 -15.02 -5.46
N ILE A 83 -13.07 -14.89 -6.33
CA ILE A 83 -13.48 -13.58 -6.87
C ILE A 83 -14.11 -12.72 -5.77
N GLU A 84 -14.92 -13.31 -4.91
CA GLU A 84 -15.54 -12.64 -3.76
C GLU A 84 -14.49 -12.17 -2.74
N GLU A 85 -13.48 -12.99 -2.48
CA GLU A 85 -12.34 -12.61 -1.63
C GLU A 85 -11.55 -11.45 -2.23
N ALA A 86 -11.25 -11.50 -3.52
CA ALA A 86 -10.57 -10.43 -4.24
C ALA A 86 -11.38 -9.13 -4.25
N ALA A 87 -12.69 -9.20 -4.53
CA ALA A 87 -13.59 -8.04 -4.49
C ALA A 87 -13.68 -7.40 -3.09
N ALA A 88 -13.46 -8.18 -2.04
CA ALA A 88 -13.49 -7.71 -0.66
C ALA A 88 -12.15 -7.11 -0.18
N PHE A 89 -11.14 -6.95 -1.03
CA PHE A 89 -9.86 -6.34 -0.65
C PHE A 89 -9.99 -4.85 -0.29
N ASP A 90 -11.12 -4.20 -0.60
CA ASP A 90 -11.44 -2.85 -0.15
C ASP A 90 -11.36 -2.69 1.38
N ARG A 91 -11.54 -3.76 2.15
CA ARG A 91 -11.37 -3.78 3.62
C ARG A 91 -9.95 -3.46 4.09
N TYR A 92 -8.95 -3.62 3.23
CA TYR A 92 -7.53 -3.38 3.55
C TYR A 92 -7.02 -2.00 3.11
N LEU A 93 -7.86 -1.15 2.52
CA LEU A 93 -7.40 0.09 1.89
C LEU A 93 -7.03 1.21 2.87
N SER A 94 -7.49 1.15 4.13
CA SER A 94 -7.07 2.11 5.14
C SER A 94 -5.58 1.95 5.46
N VAL A 95 -4.83 3.03 5.43
CA VAL A 95 -3.39 3.08 5.79
C VAL A 95 -3.13 3.88 7.06
N ILE A 96 -4.17 4.31 7.75
CA ILE A 96 -4.06 5.13 8.97
C ILE A 96 -3.34 4.37 10.10
N PRO A 97 -3.65 3.07 10.38
CA PRO A 97 -2.95 2.32 11.42
C PRO A 97 -1.46 2.18 11.13
N GLU A 98 -1.10 1.91 9.87
CA GLU A 98 0.29 1.78 9.42
C GLU A 98 1.07 3.08 9.63
N ALA A 99 0.52 4.20 9.16
CA ALA A 99 1.15 5.51 9.30
C ALA A 99 1.33 5.87 10.78
N ALA A 100 0.29 5.66 11.61
CA ALA A 100 0.35 5.94 13.04
C ALA A 100 1.42 5.10 13.77
N THR A 101 1.57 3.82 13.43
CA THR A 101 2.58 2.93 14.01
C THR A 101 3.97 3.31 13.53
N ALA A 102 4.14 3.57 12.23
CA ALA A 102 5.40 3.98 11.64
C ALA A 102 5.94 5.27 12.25
N MET A 103 5.07 6.27 12.45
CA MET A 103 5.43 7.55 13.08
C MET A 103 6.00 7.37 14.49
N LYS A 104 5.45 6.43 15.26
CA LYS A 104 5.93 6.10 16.62
C LYS A 104 7.23 5.29 16.61
N SER A 105 7.56 4.66 15.48
CA SER A 105 8.68 3.70 15.34
C SER A 105 9.91 4.30 14.66
N GLY A 106 10.00 5.62 14.54
CA GLY A 106 11.19 6.28 13.99
C GLY A 106 11.33 6.15 12.46
N VAL A 107 10.20 6.08 11.75
CA VAL A 107 10.17 6.12 10.29
C VAL A 107 10.80 7.42 9.78
N CYS A 108 11.57 7.34 8.69
CA CYS A 108 12.23 8.49 8.07
C CYS A 108 11.34 9.12 6.98
N GLY A 109 10.67 8.31 6.16
CA GLY A 109 9.78 8.76 5.11
C GLY A 109 8.61 7.80 4.93
N ILE A 110 7.47 8.32 4.48
CA ILE A 110 6.26 7.56 4.15
C ILE A 110 5.72 8.05 2.82
N GLN A 111 5.49 7.12 1.90
CA GLN A 111 4.87 7.35 0.60
C GLN A 111 3.64 6.46 0.46
N ALA A 112 2.48 7.05 0.22
CA ALA A 112 1.28 6.29 -0.13
C ALA A 112 1.37 5.80 -1.57
N VAL A 113 1.06 4.52 -1.78
CA VAL A 113 1.01 3.95 -3.12
C VAL A 113 -0.40 4.07 -3.68
N SER A 114 -0.53 4.44 -4.95
CA SER A 114 -1.82 4.61 -5.60
C SER A 114 -1.74 4.26 -7.10
N ARG A 115 -2.06 5.22 -7.99
CA ARG A 115 -1.99 5.05 -9.44
C ARG A 115 -0.55 4.75 -9.90
N GLY A 116 -0.39 3.85 -10.87
CA GLY A 116 0.90 3.37 -11.35
C GLY A 116 1.59 2.38 -10.41
N GLY A 117 0.89 1.97 -9.33
CA GLY A 117 1.30 0.89 -8.43
C GLY A 117 2.58 1.16 -7.67
N ILE A 118 3.21 0.06 -7.23
CA ILE A 118 4.44 0.13 -6.43
C ILE A 118 5.61 0.73 -7.22
N PHE A 119 5.65 0.52 -8.54
CA PHE A 119 6.72 1.09 -9.37
C PHE A 119 6.67 2.60 -9.37
N ALA A 120 5.49 3.18 -9.50
CA ALA A 120 5.31 4.61 -9.41
C ALA A 120 5.65 5.16 -8.03
N GLY A 121 5.17 4.51 -6.97
CA GLY A 121 5.46 4.94 -5.61
C GLY A 121 6.95 4.90 -5.26
N LEU A 122 7.69 3.86 -5.71
CA LEU A 122 9.15 3.79 -5.55
C LEU A 122 9.87 4.89 -6.33
N TRP A 123 9.43 5.15 -7.56
CA TRP A 123 10.00 6.23 -8.36
C TRP A 123 9.80 7.59 -7.70
N GLU A 124 8.56 7.90 -7.30
CA GLU A 124 8.20 9.18 -6.68
C GLU A 124 8.95 9.40 -5.37
N MET A 125 9.00 8.39 -4.51
CA MET A 125 9.76 8.44 -3.26
C MET A 125 11.23 8.78 -3.50
N ALA A 126 11.88 8.11 -4.45
CA ALA A 126 13.28 8.31 -4.76
C ALA A 126 13.54 9.69 -5.41
N GLU A 127 12.62 10.13 -6.29
CA GLU A 127 12.68 11.45 -6.94
C GLU A 127 12.57 12.59 -5.93
N GLU A 128 11.56 12.51 -5.03
CA GLU A 128 11.33 13.52 -4.00
C GLU A 128 12.50 13.60 -3.01
N ALA A 129 13.07 12.45 -2.68
CA ALA A 129 14.19 12.36 -1.74
C ALA A 129 15.55 12.70 -2.38
N GLY A 130 15.64 12.75 -3.70
CA GLY A 130 16.92 12.93 -4.42
C GLY A 130 17.90 11.77 -4.18
N VAL A 131 17.40 10.54 -4.09
CA VAL A 131 18.19 9.33 -3.82
C VAL A 131 17.98 8.26 -4.89
N GLY A 132 18.91 7.33 -4.99
CA GLY A 132 18.71 6.08 -5.69
C GLY A 132 18.02 5.03 -4.82
N LEU A 133 17.71 3.89 -5.41
CA LEU A 133 17.20 2.73 -4.67
C LEU A 133 17.61 1.40 -5.30
N GLU A 134 17.62 0.37 -4.46
CA GLU A 134 17.73 -1.02 -4.85
C GLU A 134 16.62 -1.81 -4.17
N ALA A 135 15.79 -2.54 -4.94
CA ALA A 135 14.71 -3.35 -4.41
C ALA A 135 14.65 -4.72 -5.09
N ASP A 136 14.32 -5.77 -4.33
CA ASP A 136 14.08 -7.12 -4.84
C ASP A 136 12.59 -7.32 -5.10
N LEU A 137 12.21 -7.53 -6.36
CA LEU A 137 10.82 -7.72 -6.78
C LEU A 137 10.16 -8.91 -6.09
N ARG A 138 10.91 -9.97 -5.80
CA ARG A 138 10.37 -11.16 -5.14
C ARG A 138 10.01 -10.95 -3.68
N LYS A 139 10.55 -9.90 -3.06
CA LYS A 139 10.19 -9.51 -1.69
C LYS A 139 8.95 -8.63 -1.63
N ILE A 140 8.52 -8.06 -2.76
CA ILE A 140 7.33 -7.22 -2.80
C ILE A 140 6.10 -8.11 -2.59
N PRO A 141 5.32 -7.87 -1.52
CA PRO A 141 4.22 -8.75 -1.18
C PRO A 141 3.02 -8.52 -2.11
N VAL A 142 2.54 -9.60 -2.71
CA VAL A 142 1.37 -9.62 -3.58
C VAL A 142 0.48 -10.80 -3.22
N ARG A 143 -0.83 -10.64 -3.31
CA ARG A 143 -1.80 -11.71 -3.07
C ARG A 143 -1.94 -12.59 -4.31
N GLN A 144 -2.19 -13.89 -4.10
CA GLN A 144 -2.41 -14.82 -5.20
C GLN A 144 -3.58 -14.37 -6.08
N GLU A 145 -4.66 -13.90 -5.49
CA GLU A 145 -5.84 -13.39 -6.20
C GLU A 145 -5.48 -12.21 -7.11
N THR A 146 -4.56 -11.35 -6.68
CA THR A 146 -4.04 -10.23 -7.50
C THR A 146 -3.29 -10.75 -8.71
N ILE A 147 -2.41 -11.74 -8.53
CA ILE A 147 -1.62 -12.35 -9.60
C ILE A 147 -2.54 -12.97 -10.66
N GLU A 148 -3.49 -13.81 -10.22
CA GLU A 148 -4.42 -14.52 -11.09
C GLU A 148 -5.31 -13.57 -11.90
N ILE A 149 -5.83 -12.52 -11.24
CA ILE A 149 -6.70 -11.53 -11.90
C ILE A 149 -5.89 -10.67 -12.87
N CYS A 150 -4.68 -10.26 -12.49
CA CYS A 150 -3.79 -9.52 -13.39
C CYS A 150 -3.44 -10.36 -14.63
N GLU A 151 -3.10 -11.64 -14.45
CA GLU A 151 -2.81 -12.54 -15.56
C GLU A 151 -4.00 -12.67 -16.50
N PHE A 152 -5.21 -12.81 -15.96
CA PHE A 152 -6.43 -12.93 -16.75
C PHE A 152 -6.71 -11.70 -17.62
N PHE A 153 -6.40 -10.49 -17.14
CA PHE A 153 -6.61 -9.25 -17.87
C PHE A 153 -5.36 -8.75 -18.62
N GLY A 154 -4.21 -9.41 -18.48
CA GLY A 154 -2.94 -8.98 -19.07
C GLY A 154 -2.36 -7.74 -18.41
N GLU A 155 -2.69 -7.52 -17.14
CA GLU A 155 -2.20 -6.39 -16.33
C GLU A 155 -0.92 -6.75 -15.57
N ASN A 156 -0.09 -5.73 -15.30
CA ASN A 156 1.09 -5.89 -14.47
C ASN A 156 0.75 -5.61 -12.99
N PRO A 157 0.86 -6.58 -12.07
CA PRO A 157 0.52 -6.37 -10.66
C PRO A 157 1.36 -5.28 -9.97
N TYR A 158 2.57 -5.01 -10.44
CA TYR A 158 3.44 -3.97 -9.90
C TYR A 158 3.04 -2.55 -10.34
N GLU A 159 2.26 -2.42 -11.41
CA GLU A 159 1.73 -1.16 -11.93
C GLU A 159 0.23 -0.98 -11.62
N LEU A 160 -0.42 -2.05 -11.12
CA LEU A 160 -1.83 -2.02 -10.77
C LEU A 160 -2.09 -1.03 -9.62
N LEU A 161 -3.25 -0.35 -9.67
CA LEU A 161 -3.70 0.58 -8.64
C LEU A 161 -3.57 -0.05 -7.25
N SER A 162 -2.70 0.52 -6.40
CA SER A 162 -2.24 -0.10 -5.16
C SER A 162 -2.57 0.69 -3.89
N GLY A 163 -3.73 1.37 -3.86
CA GLY A 163 -4.25 1.92 -2.61
C GLY A 163 -4.32 0.84 -1.54
N GLY A 164 -4.03 1.22 -0.30
CA GLY A 164 -4.02 0.31 0.85
C GLY A 164 -2.64 -0.20 1.29
N CYS A 165 -1.56 0.13 0.60
CA CYS A 165 -0.20 -0.11 1.08
C CYS A 165 0.62 1.19 1.18
N LEU A 166 1.66 1.17 2.00
CA LEU A 166 2.62 2.25 2.15
C LEU A 166 4.02 1.76 1.81
N ILE A 167 4.81 2.63 1.17
CA ILE A 167 6.26 2.54 1.13
C ILE A 167 6.78 3.40 2.28
N MET A 168 7.67 2.86 3.08
CA MET A 168 8.26 3.54 4.23
C MET A 168 9.78 3.39 4.16
N THR A 169 10.51 4.39 4.65
CA THR A 169 11.96 4.29 4.82
C THR A 169 12.33 4.43 6.28
N ALA A 170 13.28 3.63 6.73
CA ALA A 170 13.78 3.64 8.09
C ALA A 170 15.27 3.28 8.14
N SER A 171 15.98 3.79 9.16
CA SER A 171 17.38 3.39 9.41
C SER A 171 17.50 1.93 9.84
N ASP A 172 16.46 1.39 10.49
CA ASP A 172 16.31 -0.04 10.83
C ASP A 172 14.92 -0.51 10.37
N GLY A 173 14.85 -1.06 9.17
CA GLY A 173 13.62 -1.55 8.57
C GLY A 173 13.06 -2.77 9.32
N ASN A 174 13.92 -3.61 9.93
CA ASN A 174 13.46 -4.78 10.67
C ASN A 174 12.78 -4.39 11.99
N ALA A 175 13.26 -3.36 12.67
CA ALA A 175 12.60 -2.79 13.84
C ALA A 175 11.21 -2.23 13.47
N LEU A 176 11.11 -1.50 12.34
CA LEU A 176 9.84 -0.99 11.83
C LEU A 176 8.86 -2.12 11.46
N VAL A 177 9.33 -3.15 10.75
CA VAL A 177 8.54 -4.36 10.43
C VAL A 177 8.02 -5.02 11.69
N THR A 178 8.89 -5.18 12.71
CA THR A 178 8.50 -5.77 13.99
C THR A 178 7.40 -4.96 14.70
N ALA A 179 7.50 -3.63 14.68
CA ALA A 179 6.49 -2.75 15.27
C ALA A 179 5.14 -2.87 14.55
N LEU A 180 5.14 -2.89 13.21
CA LEU A 180 3.93 -3.09 12.41
C LEU A 180 3.28 -4.46 12.65
N LEU A 181 4.09 -5.53 12.70
CA LEU A 181 3.60 -6.88 12.95
C LEU A 181 2.94 -7.02 14.33
N ARG A 182 3.42 -6.33 15.36
CA ARG A 182 2.79 -6.30 16.70
C ARG A 182 1.38 -5.71 16.68
N GLU A 183 1.11 -4.81 15.75
CA GLU A 183 -0.22 -4.23 15.50
C GLU A 183 -1.05 -5.07 14.50
N GLY A 184 -0.57 -6.27 14.11
CA GLY A 184 -1.24 -7.14 13.16
C GLY A 184 -1.13 -6.67 11.70
N ILE A 185 -0.20 -5.77 11.39
CA ILE A 185 0.00 -5.21 10.07
C ILE A 185 1.19 -5.93 9.40
N PRO A 186 0.97 -6.75 8.37
CA PRO A 186 2.06 -7.38 7.64
C PRO A 186 2.94 -6.32 6.98
N ALA A 187 4.24 -6.48 7.09
CA ALA A 187 5.21 -5.61 6.44
C ALA A 187 6.51 -6.37 6.14
N VAL A 188 7.27 -5.89 5.19
CA VAL A 188 8.53 -6.52 4.77
C VAL A 188 9.52 -5.49 4.26
N VAL A 189 10.82 -5.72 4.53
CA VAL A 189 11.92 -4.98 3.91
C VAL A 189 12.14 -5.52 2.50
N ILE A 190 11.95 -4.65 1.49
CA ILE A 190 12.09 -5.02 0.08
C ILE A 190 13.42 -4.59 -0.53
N GLY A 191 14.15 -3.68 0.09
CA GLY A 191 15.37 -3.10 -0.43
C GLY A 191 15.88 -1.97 0.44
N ARG A 192 16.66 -1.09 -0.19
CA ARG A 192 17.21 0.10 0.47
C ARG A 192 17.38 1.27 -0.48
N THR A 193 17.41 2.47 0.07
CA THR A 193 17.82 3.68 -0.64
C THR A 193 19.33 3.74 -0.77
N THR A 194 19.81 4.33 -1.86
CA THR A 194 21.22 4.43 -2.17
C THR A 194 21.62 5.87 -2.46
N ARG A 195 22.93 6.15 -2.43
CA ARG A 195 23.45 7.43 -2.91
C ARG A 195 23.39 7.49 -4.43
N GLY A 196 23.14 8.65 -4.97
CA GLY A 196 22.98 8.85 -6.43
C GLY A 196 21.54 8.73 -6.88
N ASN A 197 21.29 8.47 -8.16
CA ASN A 197 19.98 8.53 -8.79
C ASN A 197 19.54 7.19 -9.43
N ASP A 198 20.36 6.15 -9.33
CA ASP A 198 20.05 4.85 -9.92
C ASP A 198 18.88 4.19 -9.18
N ARG A 199 17.84 3.81 -9.91
CA ARG A 199 16.67 3.12 -9.40
C ARG A 199 16.66 1.70 -9.95
N VAL A 200 17.13 0.78 -9.15
CA VAL A 200 17.43 -0.60 -9.54
C VAL A 200 16.45 -1.58 -8.93
N LEU A 201 15.93 -2.46 -9.76
CA LEU A 201 15.12 -3.59 -9.36
C LEU A 201 15.89 -4.88 -9.66
N TYR A 202 15.89 -5.80 -8.72
CA TYR A 202 16.43 -7.14 -8.89
C TYR A 202 15.29 -8.14 -9.05
N ASN A 203 15.40 -9.00 -10.07
CA ASN A 203 14.52 -10.15 -10.27
C ASN A 203 15.39 -11.37 -10.57
N GLU A 204 15.41 -12.35 -9.69
CA GLU A 204 16.23 -13.57 -9.80
C GLU A 204 17.71 -13.28 -10.11
N GLY A 205 18.26 -12.27 -9.46
CA GLY A 205 19.65 -11.84 -9.67
C GLY A 205 19.88 -10.99 -10.93
N ARG A 206 18.85 -10.81 -11.76
CA ARG A 206 18.92 -9.91 -12.92
C ARG A 206 18.63 -8.48 -12.49
N LYS A 207 19.53 -7.58 -12.88
CA LYS A 207 19.39 -6.13 -12.66
C LYS A 207 18.56 -5.52 -13.77
N GLN A 208 17.56 -4.71 -13.41
CA GLN A 208 16.82 -3.87 -14.33
C GLN A 208 16.64 -2.47 -13.73
N PHE A 209 16.52 -1.43 -14.57
CA PHE A 209 16.24 -0.09 -14.09
C PHE A 209 14.73 0.13 -14.03
N LEU A 210 14.30 0.78 -12.95
CA LEU A 210 12.93 1.25 -12.83
C LEU A 210 12.70 2.41 -13.79
N ASN A 211 11.74 2.27 -14.69
CA ASN A 211 11.40 3.32 -15.65
C ASN A 211 10.57 4.43 -14.98
N LYS A 212 10.69 5.65 -15.51
CA LYS A 212 9.82 6.74 -15.11
C LYS A 212 8.37 6.38 -15.45
N PRO A 213 7.44 6.48 -14.49
CA PRO A 213 6.03 6.21 -14.75
C PRO A 213 5.48 7.11 -15.86
N ARG A 214 4.60 6.55 -16.69
CA ARG A 214 3.88 7.29 -17.74
C ARG A 214 2.42 7.43 -17.28
N TRP A 215 2.02 8.62 -16.91
CA TRP A 215 0.63 9.00 -16.62
C TRP A 215 0.04 9.88 -17.69
#